data_1fbf7afaea4aaa8c6f0a7ff93a013112
#
_entry.id   1fbf7afaea4aaa8c6f0a7ff93a013112
#
_cell.length_a   1.000
_cell.length_b   1.000
_cell.length_c   1.000
_cell.angle_alpha   90.00
_cell.angle_beta   90.00
_cell.angle_gamma   90.00
#
_symmetry.space_group_name_H-M   'P 1'
#
loop_
_entity.id
_entity.type
_entity.pdbx_description
1 polymer ?
#
loop_
_entity_poly.entity_id
_entity_poly.type
_entity_poly.pdbx_seq_one_letter_code
_entity_poly.pdbx_strand_id
1 'polypeptide(L)'
;MKRIIFVHVLLLAAIGAWSQKVYDVTTYGARGDGKTDDATAIQQAIDACSAQGGGTVLFPANHKFLAGPVQLKSNIDLRLEATAVLMANPDETIYQLSAFGQNRGEGMLWLWAQDAENITISGRGTIHGNGIRFMGAELSDSYELKPLADPTFDPRPHVLTLTNVKNIVIRDVTIREGAYWTVHLVGCDGAVIDGIQLLNNLKIRNGDGIDLDHSRNVRIANCYITSGDDCICLKNRRESEQYGSCHDIVVTNCVMASRSCAIKIGSENMDSIYNVLFDNCIITRSNRGLGIQNRDEGTVTDVTFSNIQMDCRLWSDVWWGKAEPIYVTSYPRANGNHKDANWRFPKGQIEGRCGEVSRIRFYNITATSENGCFIGGDTKDKVNNITLNNVSLTMRKQTQYAGGQYDKRPCRGEGFVTGPVHGVYVEQASDVRVEGLHVDWGRDAFPNKGDNLFFYQPNQ
;
A
#
# COMPACT_ATOMS: atom_id res chain seq x y z
N MET A 1 66.66 -9.85 -49.78
CA MET A 1 66.07 -9.99 -48.44
C MET A 1 65.36 -8.68 -48.10
N LYS A 2 64.04 -8.66 -48.22
CA LYS A 2 63.24 -7.46 -47.87
C LYS A 2 62.75 -7.63 -46.44
N ARG A 3 63.14 -6.74 -45.53
CA ARG A 3 62.69 -6.68 -44.15
C ARG A 3 61.30 -5.98 -44.14
N ILE A 4 60.27 -6.67 -43.72
CA ILE A 4 58.93 -6.12 -43.45
C ILE A 4 58.97 -5.61 -41.99
N ILE A 5 58.80 -4.30 -41.83
CA ILE A 5 58.63 -3.65 -40.52
C ILE A 5 57.14 -3.67 -40.22
N PHE A 6 56.70 -4.42 -39.18
CA PHE A 6 55.36 -4.40 -38.63
C PHE A 6 55.26 -3.18 -37.68
N VAL A 7 54.47 -2.20 -38.04
CA VAL A 7 54.12 -1.11 -37.15
C VAL A 7 52.86 -1.54 -36.39
N HIS A 8 52.98 -1.80 -35.09
CA HIS A 8 51.87 -2.02 -34.20
C HIS A 8 51.31 -0.65 -33.80
N VAL A 9 50.13 -0.32 -34.32
CA VAL A 9 49.32 0.81 -33.84
C VAL A 9 48.59 0.34 -32.60
N LEU A 10 49.03 0.76 -31.43
CA LEU A 10 48.24 0.61 -30.18
C LEU A 10 47.12 1.61 -30.17
N LEU A 11 45.88 1.17 -30.49
CA LEU A 11 44.66 1.91 -30.16
C LEU A 11 44.46 1.82 -28.62
N LEU A 12 44.86 2.87 -27.95
CA LEU A 12 44.41 3.14 -26.57
C LEU A 12 42.94 3.57 -26.64
N ALA A 13 42.03 2.61 -26.49
CA ALA A 13 40.65 2.91 -26.18
C ALA A 13 40.65 3.50 -24.78
N ALA A 14 40.49 4.80 -24.67
CA ALA A 14 40.19 5.45 -23.39
C ALA A 14 38.81 4.98 -22.97
N ILE A 15 38.77 3.92 -22.14
CA ILE A 15 37.59 3.55 -21.36
C ILE A 15 37.44 4.68 -20.34
N GLY A 16 36.73 5.73 -20.70
CA GLY A 16 36.30 6.74 -19.76
C GLY A 16 35.49 6.03 -18.69
N ALA A 17 36.06 5.83 -17.50
CA ALA A 17 35.29 5.47 -16.35
C ALA A 17 34.25 6.56 -16.17
N TRP A 18 33.01 6.26 -16.53
CA TRP A 18 31.88 7.14 -16.26
C TRP A 18 31.66 7.11 -14.76
N SER A 19 32.39 7.96 -14.03
CA SER A 19 32.09 8.23 -12.64
C SER A 19 30.70 8.85 -12.58
N GLN A 20 29.77 8.18 -11.96
CA GLN A 20 28.44 8.74 -11.72
C GLN A 20 28.62 10.06 -10.96
N LYS A 21 28.12 11.16 -11.52
CA LYS A 21 28.25 12.48 -10.90
C LYS A 21 27.47 12.51 -9.59
N VAL A 22 28.09 13.04 -8.56
CA VAL A 22 27.50 13.19 -7.23
C VAL A 22 27.20 14.66 -6.96
N TYR A 23 25.98 14.92 -6.54
CA TYR A 23 25.46 16.24 -6.18
C TYR A 23 25.10 16.21 -4.69
N ASP A 24 26.07 16.56 -3.85
CA ASP A 24 25.89 16.61 -2.42
C ASP A 24 25.04 17.84 -2.05
N VAL A 25 23.88 17.60 -1.40
CA VAL A 25 22.92 18.66 -1.09
C VAL A 25 23.51 19.77 -0.21
N THR A 26 24.53 19.46 0.59
CA THR A 26 25.23 20.45 1.44
C THR A 26 26.01 21.45 0.61
N THR A 27 26.52 21.06 -0.55
CA THR A 27 27.24 21.96 -1.48
C THR A 27 26.29 22.94 -2.18
N TYR A 28 24.98 22.69 -2.12
CA TYR A 28 23.91 23.58 -2.58
C TYR A 28 23.29 24.41 -1.46
N GLY A 29 23.82 24.31 -0.23
CA GLY A 29 23.43 25.13 0.90
C GLY A 29 22.50 24.44 1.91
N ALA A 30 22.18 23.15 1.74
CA ALA A 30 21.44 22.40 2.75
C ALA A 30 22.26 22.30 4.04
N ARG A 31 21.64 22.65 5.17
CA ARG A 31 22.31 22.67 6.47
C ARG A 31 22.29 21.30 7.16
N GLY A 32 21.23 20.56 6.99
CA GLY A 32 21.04 19.27 7.64
C GLY A 32 21.10 19.36 9.19
N ASP A 33 20.63 20.47 9.76
CA ASP A 33 20.63 20.73 11.21
C ASP A 33 19.31 20.29 11.91
N GLY A 34 18.35 19.79 11.14
CA GLY A 34 17.02 19.35 11.61
C GLY A 34 16.07 20.50 11.97
N LYS A 35 16.38 21.74 11.61
CA LYS A 35 15.61 22.95 11.96
C LYS A 35 15.37 23.85 10.76
N THR A 36 16.41 24.08 9.97
CA THR A 36 16.35 24.89 8.75
C THR A 36 15.60 24.12 7.69
N ASP A 37 14.69 24.77 6.97
CA ASP A 37 14.07 24.16 5.78
C ASP A 37 15.07 24.13 4.64
N ASP A 38 15.51 22.93 4.28
CA ASP A 38 16.51 22.68 3.26
C ASP A 38 15.90 22.41 1.86
N ALA A 39 14.56 22.52 1.70
CA ALA A 39 13.87 22.14 0.46
C ALA A 39 14.42 22.85 -0.77
N THR A 40 14.73 24.15 -0.67
CA THR A 40 15.29 24.94 -1.78
C THR A 40 16.67 24.42 -2.21
N ALA A 41 17.55 24.12 -1.26
CA ALA A 41 18.89 23.62 -1.55
C ALA A 41 18.85 22.20 -2.13
N ILE A 42 17.97 21.35 -1.59
CA ILE A 42 17.72 20.00 -2.09
C ILE A 42 17.18 20.06 -3.53
N GLN A 43 16.22 20.94 -3.81
CA GLN A 43 15.69 21.12 -5.16
C GLN A 43 16.75 21.60 -6.15
N GLN A 44 17.61 22.52 -5.76
CA GLN A 44 18.73 22.96 -6.59
C GLN A 44 19.71 21.84 -6.94
N ALA A 45 20.00 20.94 -5.99
CA ALA A 45 20.83 19.76 -6.24
C ALA A 45 20.18 18.80 -7.23
N ILE A 46 18.89 18.54 -7.08
CA ILE A 46 18.08 17.72 -7.99
C ILE A 46 18.04 18.33 -9.39
N ASP A 47 17.80 19.63 -9.48
CA ASP A 47 17.74 20.37 -10.75
C ASP A 47 19.07 20.34 -11.50
N ALA A 48 20.17 20.58 -10.78
CA ALA A 48 21.51 20.49 -11.33
C ALA A 48 21.86 19.08 -11.80
N CYS A 49 21.49 18.06 -11.04
CA CYS A 49 21.70 16.66 -11.39
C CYS A 49 20.95 16.32 -12.68
N SER A 50 19.66 16.59 -12.73
CA SER A 50 18.82 16.31 -13.90
C SER A 50 19.26 17.08 -15.15
N ALA A 51 19.62 18.36 -15.02
CA ALA A 51 20.09 19.19 -16.13
C ALA A 51 21.41 18.70 -16.74
N GLN A 52 22.21 17.96 -16.00
CA GLN A 52 23.47 17.34 -16.45
C GLN A 52 23.30 15.89 -16.94
N GLY A 53 22.07 15.46 -17.18
CA GLY A 53 21.74 14.12 -17.68
C GLY A 53 21.60 13.05 -16.61
N GLY A 54 21.63 13.43 -15.33
CA GLY A 54 21.42 12.52 -14.20
C GLY A 54 22.65 12.27 -13.35
N GLY A 55 22.44 11.49 -12.28
CA GLY A 55 23.48 11.16 -11.31
C GLY A 55 22.92 10.87 -9.93
N THR A 56 23.77 10.99 -8.90
CA THR A 56 23.40 10.79 -7.50
C THR A 56 23.21 12.12 -6.80
N VAL A 57 22.01 12.35 -6.25
CA VAL A 57 21.74 13.43 -5.29
C VAL A 57 21.99 12.88 -3.91
N LEU A 58 23.07 13.29 -3.28
CA LEU A 58 23.59 12.69 -2.06
C LEU A 58 23.18 13.47 -0.82
N PHE A 59 22.60 12.74 0.13
CA PHE A 59 22.35 13.17 1.52
C PHE A 59 23.44 12.55 2.41
N PRO A 60 24.46 13.31 2.80
CA PRO A 60 25.58 12.75 3.56
C PRO A 60 25.19 12.33 4.98
N ALA A 61 25.96 11.37 5.51
CA ALA A 61 25.77 10.83 6.85
C ALA A 61 25.81 11.91 7.96
N ASN A 62 25.17 11.60 9.08
CA ASN A 62 25.12 12.43 10.30
C ASN A 62 24.42 13.79 10.14
N HIS A 63 23.56 13.94 9.14
CA HIS A 63 22.75 15.14 8.92
C HIS A 63 21.25 14.81 9.04
N LYS A 64 20.47 15.83 9.45
CA LYS A 64 18.99 15.77 9.49
C LYS A 64 18.45 16.91 8.65
N PHE A 65 18.02 16.61 7.45
CA PHE A 65 17.48 17.59 6.50
C PHE A 65 15.98 17.73 6.72
N LEU A 66 15.52 18.89 7.20
CA LEU A 66 14.10 19.24 7.26
C LEU A 66 13.72 19.83 5.91
N ALA A 67 12.66 19.34 5.27
CA ALA A 67 12.27 19.84 3.95
C ALA A 67 10.74 19.90 3.77
N GLY A 68 10.28 21.00 3.20
CA GLY A 68 8.97 21.11 2.57
C GLY A 68 8.89 20.29 1.28
N PRO A 69 7.88 20.54 0.41
CA PRO A 69 7.70 19.81 -0.83
C PRO A 69 8.93 19.87 -1.76
N VAL A 70 9.32 18.70 -2.31
CA VAL A 70 10.45 18.55 -3.24
C VAL A 70 10.02 17.73 -4.44
N GLN A 71 10.29 18.24 -5.64
CA GLN A 71 10.03 17.55 -6.90
C GLN A 71 11.26 16.75 -7.36
N LEU A 72 11.10 15.44 -7.49
CA LEU A 72 12.08 14.56 -8.11
C LEU A 72 12.01 14.67 -9.64
N LYS A 73 13.13 14.42 -10.31
CA LYS A 73 13.25 14.51 -11.77
C LYS A 73 13.82 13.23 -12.35
N SER A 74 13.77 13.09 -13.66
CA SER A 74 14.29 11.93 -14.37
C SER A 74 15.79 11.73 -14.16
N ASN A 75 16.21 10.47 -14.22
CA ASN A 75 17.60 10.01 -14.22
C ASN A 75 18.37 10.33 -12.91
N ILE A 76 17.71 10.31 -11.77
CA ILE A 76 18.34 10.58 -10.48
C ILE A 76 18.35 9.35 -9.57
N ASP A 77 19.41 9.23 -8.77
CA ASP A 77 19.45 8.41 -7.56
C ASP A 77 19.44 9.34 -6.34
N LEU A 78 18.30 9.43 -5.65
CA LEU A 78 18.17 10.11 -4.36
C LEU A 78 18.76 9.20 -3.29
N ARG A 79 20.01 9.44 -2.92
CA ARG A 79 20.78 8.55 -2.05
C ARG A 79 20.97 9.12 -0.66
N LEU A 80 20.44 8.39 0.33
CA LEU A 80 20.63 8.72 1.74
C LEU A 80 21.70 7.81 2.35
N GLU A 81 22.83 8.37 2.80
CA GLU A 81 23.84 7.59 3.52
C GLU A 81 23.32 7.12 4.89
N ALA A 82 23.95 6.09 5.43
CA ALA A 82 23.63 5.63 6.77
C ALA A 82 23.70 6.80 7.77
N THR A 83 22.70 6.90 8.66
CA THR A 83 22.49 7.99 9.61
C THR A 83 22.00 9.34 9.03
N ALA A 84 21.93 9.50 7.70
CA ALA A 84 21.24 10.64 7.11
C ALA A 84 19.73 10.51 7.33
N VAL A 85 19.05 11.62 7.64
CA VAL A 85 17.59 11.67 7.80
C VAL A 85 17.03 12.82 6.96
N LEU A 86 16.13 12.52 6.04
CA LEU A 86 15.31 13.50 5.34
C LEU A 86 13.93 13.53 5.99
N MET A 87 13.52 14.67 6.55
CA MET A 87 12.30 14.81 7.35
C MET A 87 11.32 15.78 6.70
N ALA A 88 10.03 15.42 6.69
CA ALA A 88 8.98 16.34 6.28
C ALA A 88 8.87 17.53 7.25
N ASN A 89 8.79 18.72 6.71
CA ASN A 89 8.52 19.92 7.50
C ASN A 89 7.06 19.88 8.00
N PRO A 90 6.80 20.00 9.32
CA PRO A 90 5.46 19.87 9.87
C PRO A 90 4.58 21.13 9.71
N ASP A 91 5.04 22.14 9.01
CA ASP A 91 4.23 23.31 8.69
C ASP A 91 3.19 22.95 7.62
N GLU A 92 1.94 22.82 8.02
CA GLU A 92 0.84 22.41 7.14
C GLU A 92 0.59 23.40 5.99
N THR A 93 0.96 24.66 6.17
CA THR A 93 0.65 25.73 5.21
C THR A 93 1.47 25.68 3.93
N ILE A 94 2.59 24.95 3.93
CA ILE A 94 3.49 24.86 2.78
C ILE A 94 3.09 23.79 1.76
N TYR A 95 2.17 22.89 2.12
CA TYR A 95 1.70 21.81 1.24
C TYR A 95 0.51 22.31 0.42
N GLN A 96 0.73 22.63 -0.85
CA GLN A 96 -0.26 23.25 -1.73
C GLN A 96 -0.74 22.33 -2.87
N LEU A 97 0.01 21.27 -3.18
CA LEU A 97 -0.30 20.34 -4.24
C LEU A 97 -0.78 19.01 -3.66
N SER A 98 -1.80 18.43 -4.26
CA SER A 98 -2.33 17.14 -3.87
C SER A 98 -1.96 16.03 -4.84
N ALA A 99 -1.85 14.82 -4.31
CA ALA A 99 -1.78 13.59 -5.08
C ALA A 99 -3.13 13.24 -5.75
N PHE A 100 -4.22 13.85 -5.32
CA PHE A 100 -5.56 13.55 -5.80
C PHE A 100 -6.08 14.65 -6.70
N GLY A 101 -6.38 14.32 -7.96
CA GLY A 101 -6.80 15.30 -8.97
C GLY A 101 -8.09 16.03 -8.66
N GLN A 102 -8.99 15.43 -7.88
CA GLN A 102 -10.23 16.06 -7.38
C GLN A 102 -10.09 16.49 -5.93
N ASN A 103 -8.93 16.89 -5.58
CA ASN A 103 -8.55 17.21 -4.23
C ASN A 103 -9.47 18.25 -3.57
N ARG A 104 -9.89 17.91 -2.38
CA ARG A 104 -10.63 18.77 -1.46
C ARG A 104 -9.79 19.14 -0.24
N GLY A 105 -8.48 19.24 -0.40
CA GLY A 105 -7.56 19.54 0.66
C GLY A 105 -7.08 18.34 1.44
N GLU A 106 -6.90 17.18 0.78
CA GLU A 106 -6.32 15.99 1.40
C GLU A 106 -5.23 15.38 0.52
N GLY A 107 -4.38 14.52 1.10
CA GLY A 107 -3.36 13.78 0.36
C GLY A 107 -2.34 14.68 -0.32
N MET A 108 -1.72 15.59 0.41
CA MET A 108 -0.79 16.56 -0.14
C MET A 108 0.53 15.91 -0.57
N LEU A 109 1.30 16.56 -1.45
CA LEU A 109 2.57 16.06 -1.95
C LEU A 109 3.74 16.57 -1.12
N TRP A 110 4.64 15.65 -0.72
CA TRP A 110 5.95 16.00 -0.15
C TRP A 110 7.08 15.68 -1.13
N LEU A 111 7.52 14.41 -1.24
CA LEU A 111 8.45 13.99 -2.27
C LEU A 111 7.63 13.48 -3.46
N TRP A 112 7.81 14.07 -4.63
CA TRP A 112 6.96 13.71 -5.76
C TRP A 112 7.65 13.83 -7.11
N ALA A 113 7.18 13.06 -8.08
CA ALA A 113 7.53 13.21 -9.49
C ALA A 113 6.30 12.98 -10.36
N GLN A 114 6.28 13.60 -11.52
CA GLN A 114 5.29 13.38 -12.55
C GLN A 114 5.93 13.36 -13.92
N ASP A 115 5.46 12.46 -14.80
CA ASP A 115 5.91 12.33 -16.19
C ASP A 115 7.44 12.22 -16.29
N ALA A 116 8.02 11.31 -15.48
CA ALA A 116 9.46 11.14 -15.34
C ALA A 116 9.89 9.68 -15.59
N GLU A 117 11.20 9.44 -15.60
CA GLU A 117 11.76 8.11 -15.76
C GLU A 117 13.08 7.94 -15.00
N ASN A 118 13.44 6.67 -14.74
CA ASN A 118 14.72 6.31 -14.12
C ASN A 118 14.95 7.00 -12.77
N ILE A 119 13.99 6.86 -11.86
CA ILE A 119 14.10 7.38 -10.49
C ILE A 119 14.52 6.25 -9.56
N THR A 120 15.63 6.46 -8.87
CA THR A 120 16.09 5.58 -7.79
C THR A 120 16.03 6.33 -6.46
N ILE A 121 15.58 5.64 -5.42
CA ILE A 121 15.72 6.06 -4.02
C ILE A 121 16.50 4.96 -3.32
N SER A 122 17.67 5.27 -2.78
CA SER A 122 18.59 4.27 -2.30
C SER A 122 19.37 4.68 -1.04
N GLY A 123 20.14 3.76 -0.51
CA GLY A 123 21.02 3.97 0.64
C GLY A 123 20.45 3.39 1.93
N ARG A 124 21.12 3.67 3.06
CA ARG A 124 20.73 3.15 4.38
C ARG A 124 20.26 4.23 5.34
N GLY A 125 19.93 5.41 4.81
CA GLY A 125 19.37 6.51 5.58
C GLY A 125 17.88 6.37 5.79
N THR A 126 17.28 7.41 6.34
CA THR A 126 15.87 7.43 6.73
C THR A 126 15.12 8.58 6.03
N ILE A 127 13.99 8.26 5.41
CA ILE A 127 12.97 9.22 5.00
C ILE A 127 11.90 9.21 6.11
N HIS A 128 11.67 10.35 6.75
CA HIS A 128 10.81 10.47 7.92
C HIS A 128 9.64 11.42 7.63
N GLY A 129 8.44 10.87 7.47
CA GLY A 129 7.24 11.64 7.14
C GLY A 129 6.73 12.57 8.24
N ASN A 130 7.32 12.49 9.44
CA ASN A 130 6.99 13.35 10.60
C ASN A 130 5.50 13.31 11.00
N GLY A 131 4.83 12.20 10.67
CA GLY A 131 3.36 12.06 10.71
C GLY A 131 2.70 12.44 12.02
N ILE A 132 3.33 12.09 13.16
CA ILE A 132 2.77 12.42 14.47
C ILE A 132 2.62 13.94 14.69
N ARG A 133 3.40 14.76 14.00
CA ARG A 133 3.34 16.23 14.11
C ARG A 133 2.11 16.84 13.42
N PHE A 134 1.48 16.07 12.54
CA PHE A 134 0.21 16.42 11.88
C PHE A 134 -1.00 15.88 12.63
N MET A 135 -0.81 15.23 13.79
CA MET A 135 -1.88 14.60 14.54
C MET A 135 -2.09 15.25 15.89
N GLY A 136 -3.35 15.24 16.33
CA GLY A 136 -3.77 15.73 17.63
C GLY A 136 -3.98 14.59 18.65
N ALA A 137 -4.92 14.80 19.56
CA ALA A 137 -5.26 13.85 20.60
C ALA A 137 -5.82 12.54 20.02
N GLU A 138 -5.69 11.48 20.78
CA GLU A 138 -6.32 10.20 20.48
C GLU A 138 -7.85 10.33 20.52
N LEU A 139 -8.54 9.69 19.58
CA LEU A 139 -10.00 9.65 19.58
C LEU A 139 -10.54 8.84 20.77
N SER A 140 -11.77 9.13 21.18
CA SER A 140 -12.40 8.50 22.35
C SER A 140 -12.57 6.99 22.23
N ASP A 141 -12.64 6.45 21.02
CA ASP A 141 -12.67 5.00 20.76
C ASP A 141 -11.29 4.34 20.82
N SER A 142 -10.24 5.13 21.07
CA SER A 142 -8.85 4.69 21.18
C SER A 142 -8.29 4.00 19.94
N TYR A 143 -8.99 4.12 18.81
CA TYR A 143 -8.55 3.49 17.59
C TYR A 143 -7.47 4.28 16.86
N GLU A 144 -7.68 5.58 16.65
CA GLU A 144 -6.81 6.44 15.86
C GLU A 144 -6.55 7.80 16.52
N LEU A 145 -5.53 8.51 16.03
CA LEU A 145 -5.28 9.89 16.41
C LEU A 145 -6.16 10.82 15.57
N LYS A 146 -6.60 11.90 16.18
CA LYS A 146 -7.37 12.94 15.48
C LYS A 146 -6.41 13.79 14.64
N PRO A 147 -6.73 14.10 13.37
CA PRO A 147 -5.97 15.11 12.63
C PRO A 147 -5.99 16.46 13.34
N LEU A 148 -4.93 17.25 13.22
CA LEU A 148 -4.87 18.61 13.78
C LEU A 148 -5.76 19.59 13.02
N ALA A 149 -5.83 19.40 11.69
CA ALA A 149 -6.53 20.31 10.80
C ALA A 149 -8.07 20.22 10.93
N ASP A 150 -8.74 21.21 10.39
CA ASP A 150 -10.18 21.23 10.19
C ASP A 150 -10.64 19.97 9.44
N PRO A 151 -11.72 19.30 9.85
CA PRO A 151 -12.22 18.10 9.19
C PRO A 151 -12.60 18.30 7.71
N THR A 152 -12.67 19.54 7.25
CA THR A 152 -12.91 19.88 5.82
C THR A 152 -11.64 20.01 5.00
N PHE A 153 -10.48 20.07 5.65
CA PHE A 153 -9.17 20.19 5.04
C PHE A 153 -8.17 19.29 5.78
N ASP A 154 -7.55 18.36 5.09
CA ASP A 154 -6.56 17.44 5.65
C ASP A 154 -5.23 17.61 4.91
N PRO A 155 -4.35 18.52 5.35
CA PRO A 155 -3.10 18.87 4.66
C PRO A 155 -2.00 17.82 4.84
N ARG A 156 -2.29 16.70 5.49
CA ARG A 156 -1.29 15.64 5.71
C ARG A 156 -0.68 15.18 4.39
N PRO A 157 0.67 15.23 4.24
CA PRO A 157 1.29 14.85 2.99
C PRO A 157 1.49 13.34 2.86
N HIS A 158 1.41 12.86 1.62
CA HIS A 158 2.04 11.62 1.22
C HIS A 158 3.56 11.74 1.37
N VAL A 159 4.24 10.66 1.71
CA VAL A 159 5.71 10.70 1.82
C VAL A 159 6.35 10.74 0.43
N LEU A 160 5.93 9.84 -0.45
CA LEU A 160 6.42 9.74 -1.82
C LEU A 160 5.24 9.48 -2.77
N THR A 161 5.06 10.34 -3.74
CA THR A 161 4.08 10.13 -4.82
C THR A 161 4.76 10.20 -6.19
N LEU A 162 4.66 9.14 -6.96
CA LEU A 162 5.18 9.07 -8.32
C LEU A 162 4.01 8.87 -9.29
N THR A 163 3.80 9.82 -10.19
CA THR A 163 2.71 9.79 -11.17
C THR A 163 3.27 9.67 -12.59
N ASN A 164 2.84 8.65 -13.33
CA ASN A 164 3.31 8.36 -14.70
C ASN A 164 4.84 8.29 -14.79
N VAL A 165 5.46 7.55 -13.87
CA VAL A 165 6.92 7.38 -13.82
C VAL A 165 7.28 5.98 -14.31
N LYS A 166 8.35 5.89 -15.12
CA LYS A 166 8.90 4.63 -15.63
C LYS A 166 10.23 4.30 -14.98
N ASN A 167 10.52 3.00 -14.80
CA ASN A 167 11.77 2.50 -14.25
C ASN A 167 12.10 3.08 -12.87
N ILE A 168 11.36 2.63 -11.87
CA ILE A 168 11.49 3.05 -10.48
C ILE A 168 12.26 1.99 -9.70
N VAL A 169 13.19 2.42 -8.85
CA VAL A 169 13.86 1.57 -7.87
C VAL A 169 13.81 2.22 -6.49
N ILE A 170 13.25 1.54 -5.51
CA ILE A 170 13.30 1.97 -4.09
C ILE A 170 13.93 0.84 -3.30
N ARG A 171 15.11 1.08 -2.69
CA ARG A 171 15.83 -0.01 -2.04
C ARG A 171 16.64 0.41 -0.82
N ASP A 172 16.73 -0.50 0.14
CA ASP A 172 17.59 -0.44 1.33
C ASP A 172 17.28 0.68 2.33
N VAL A 173 16.43 1.64 1.96
CA VAL A 173 16.07 2.78 2.82
C VAL A 173 15.07 2.40 3.91
N THR A 174 15.12 3.15 5.02
CA THR A 174 14.02 3.17 6.00
C THR A 174 13.09 4.32 5.69
N ILE A 175 11.78 4.04 5.50
CA ILE A 175 10.73 5.07 5.38
C ILE A 175 9.85 4.93 6.61
N ARG A 176 9.60 6.02 7.32
CA ARG A 176 8.85 5.92 8.57
C ARG A 176 7.97 7.13 8.88
N GLU A 177 6.99 6.92 9.76
CA GLU A 177 6.13 7.98 10.29
C GLU A 177 5.46 8.78 9.17
N GLY A 178 4.90 8.10 8.16
CA GLY A 178 4.08 8.74 7.14
C GLY A 178 2.88 9.45 7.77
N ALA A 179 2.57 10.66 7.30
CA ALA A 179 1.41 11.40 7.76
C ALA A 179 0.12 10.99 7.04
N TYR A 180 0.25 10.50 5.83
CA TYR A 180 -0.79 9.96 4.95
C TYR A 180 -0.20 8.75 4.19
N TRP A 181 -0.68 8.38 3.00
CA TRP A 181 -0.10 7.27 2.23
C TRP A 181 1.40 7.44 2.04
N THR A 182 2.15 6.37 2.26
CA THR A 182 3.61 6.50 2.34
C THR A 182 4.27 6.42 0.97
N VAL A 183 4.05 5.36 0.21
CA VAL A 183 4.54 5.23 -1.17
C VAL A 183 3.34 5.06 -2.08
N HIS A 184 3.07 6.06 -2.90
CA HIS A 184 1.94 6.06 -3.83
C HIS A 184 2.45 6.11 -5.27
N LEU A 185 2.27 5.03 -6.01
CA LEU A 185 2.62 4.89 -7.42
C LEU A 185 1.34 4.98 -8.27
N VAL A 186 1.21 6.02 -9.09
CA VAL A 186 0.03 6.29 -9.93
C VAL A 186 0.40 6.16 -11.40
N GLY A 187 -0.18 5.19 -12.10
CA GLY A 187 0.09 4.98 -13.53
C GLY A 187 1.56 4.66 -13.85
N CYS A 188 2.29 4.12 -12.88
CA CYS A 188 3.72 3.81 -13.03
C CYS A 188 3.95 2.50 -13.79
N ASP A 189 5.09 2.40 -14.49
CA ASP A 189 5.47 1.24 -15.27
C ASP A 189 6.91 0.81 -14.96
N GLY A 190 7.07 -0.40 -14.43
CA GLY A 190 8.38 -0.94 -14.08
C GLY A 190 8.91 -0.40 -12.76
N ALA A 191 8.42 -0.92 -11.62
CA ALA A 191 8.92 -0.57 -10.30
C ALA A 191 9.54 -1.80 -9.60
N VAL A 192 10.64 -1.55 -8.90
CA VAL A 192 11.28 -2.51 -7.98
C VAL A 192 11.37 -1.87 -6.61
N ILE A 193 10.71 -2.47 -5.61
CA ILE A 193 10.79 -2.06 -4.21
C ILE A 193 11.40 -3.23 -3.44
N ASP A 194 12.63 -3.08 -2.96
CA ASP A 194 13.39 -4.19 -2.40
C ASP A 194 14.13 -3.82 -1.11
N GLY A 195 13.99 -4.67 -0.09
CA GLY A 195 14.75 -4.56 1.15
C GLY A 195 14.45 -3.31 2.00
N ILE A 196 13.33 -2.65 1.80
CA ILE A 196 12.98 -1.46 2.57
C ILE A 196 12.35 -1.81 3.93
N GLN A 197 12.54 -0.91 4.90
CA GLN A 197 11.75 -0.90 6.13
C GLN A 197 10.77 0.27 6.08
N LEU A 198 9.47 -0.03 6.06
CA LEU A 198 8.41 0.96 6.11
C LEU A 198 7.71 0.87 7.47
N LEU A 199 7.94 1.87 8.32
CA LEU A 199 7.58 1.82 9.74
C LEU A 199 6.65 2.97 10.12
N ASN A 200 5.37 2.84 9.81
CA ASN A 200 4.37 3.84 10.15
C ASN A 200 3.81 3.66 11.56
N ASN A 201 3.32 4.74 12.12
CA ASN A 201 2.57 4.73 13.35
C ASN A 201 1.20 4.08 13.11
N LEU A 202 0.89 3.06 13.92
CA LEU A 202 -0.33 2.27 13.75
C LEU A 202 -1.62 3.04 14.08
N LYS A 203 -1.55 4.23 14.66
CA LYS A 203 -2.71 5.07 15.00
C LYS A 203 -2.95 6.22 14.02
N ILE A 204 -2.14 6.35 12.99
CA ILE A 204 -2.36 7.33 11.93
C ILE A 204 -3.22 6.68 10.84
N ARG A 205 -4.46 7.15 10.72
CA ARG A 205 -5.38 6.70 9.67
C ARG A 205 -4.88 7.11 8.29
N ASN A 206 -5.20 6.34 7.27
CA ASN A 206 -4.67 6.51 5.91
C ASN A 206 -3.13 6.52 5.89
N GLY A 207 -2.51 5.85 6.87
CA GLY A 207 -1.07 5.67 6.92
C GLY A 207 -0.67 4.41 6.15
N ASP A 208 -1.20 4.25 4.93
CA ASP A 208 -0.92 3.12 4.05
C ASP A 208 0.57 3.00 3.74
N GLY A 209 1.03 1.79 3.52
CA GLY A 209 2.43 1.53 3.22
C GLY A 209 2.76 1.81 1.76
N ILE A 210 2.31 0.93 0.88
CA ILE A 210 2.58 0.99 -0.56
C ILE A 210 1.26 0.86 -1.32
N ASP A 211 0.88 1.92 -2.03
CA ASP A 211 -0.29 1.97 -2.88
C ASP A 211 0.10 1.93 -4.35
N LEU A 212 -0.41 0.92 -5.06
CA LEU A 212 -0.25 0.77 -6.50
C LEU A 212 -1.57 1.13 -7.16
N ASP A 213 -1.63 2.32 -7.74
CA ASP A 213 -2.82 2.89 -8.39
C ASP A 213 -2.60 2.90 -9.91
N HIS A 214 -3.36 2.12 -10.67
CA HIS A 214 -3.17 1.99 -12.14
C HIS A 214 -1.74 1.64 -12.57
N SER A 215 -0.97 0.99 -11.70
CA SER A 215 0.46 0.72 -11.93
C SER A 215 0.69 -0.71 -12.41
N ARG A 216 1.76 -0.94 -13.17
CA ARG A 216 2.06 -2.24 -13.76
C ARG A 216 3.54 -2.59 -13.76
N ASN A 217 3.85 -3.87 -13.98
CA ASN A 217 5.22 -4.39 -13.98
C ASN A 217 5.96 -4.10 -12.66
N VAL A 218 5.32 -4.36 -11.51
CA VAL A 218 5.82 -4.03 -10.18
C VAL A 218 6.30 -5.28 -9.43
N ARG A 219 7.47 -5.18 -8.81
CA ARG A 219 8.02 -6.21 -7.91
C ARG A 219 8.31 -5.60 -6.55
N ILE A 220 7.73 -6.17 -5.49
CA ILE A 220 7.97 -5.80 -4.10
C ILE A 220 8.54 -7.02 -3.38
N ALA A 221 9.74 -6.91 -2.81
CA ALA A 221 10.38 -8.03 -2.15
C ALA A 221 11.18 -7.65 -0.92
N ASN A 222 11.32 -8.61 0.02
CA ASN A 222 12.22 -8.50 1.18
C ASN A 222 11.91 -7.30 2.11
N CYS A 223 10.68 -6.83 2.13
CA CYS A 223 10.27 -5.63 2.86
C CYS A 223 9.71 -5.98 4.25
N TYR A 224 9.95 -5.08 5.21
CA TYR A 224 9.26 -5.08 6.49
C TYR A 224 8.33 -3.86 6.56
N ILE A 225 7.03 -4.08 6.70
CA ILE A 225 6.03 -3.01 6.57
C ILE A 225 5.10 -3.02 7.78
N THR A 226 5.01 -1.89 8.48
CA THR A 226 3.96 -1.64 9.48
C THR A 226 3.12 -0.43 9.07
N SER A 227 1.81 -0.54 9.20
CA SER A 227 0.88 0.47 8.70
C SER A 227 -0.32 0.69 9.61
N GLY A 228 -0.74 1.94 9.76
CA GLY A 228 -2.00 2.29 10.42
C GLY A 228 -3.24 1.98 9.59
N ASP A 229 -3.06 1.85 8.27
CA ASP A 229 -4.06 1.39 7.31
C ASP A 229 -3.49 0.20 6.52
N ASP A 230 -3.65 0.08 5.21
CA ASP A 230 -3.19 -1.08 4.44
C ASP A 230 -1.66 -1.11 4.28
N CYS A 231 -1.01 -2.30 4.38
CA CYS A 231 0.44 -2.36 4.14
C CYS A 231 0.78 -2.31 2.66
N ILE A 232 0.12 -3.12 1.84
CA ILE A 232 0.25 -3.10 0.37
C ILE A 232 -1.16 -3.09 -0.21
N CYS A 233 -1.47 -2.08 -0.99
CA CYS A 233 -2.79 -1.89 -1.57
C CYS A 233 -2.72 -1.69 -3.08
N LEU A 234 -3.49 -2.48 -3.83
CA LEU A 234 -3.69 -2.32 -5.27
C LEU A 234 -5.05 -1.68 -5.49
N LYS A 235 -5.09 -0.65 -6.32
CA LYS A 235 -6.33 0.09 -6.61
C LYS A 235 -6.31 0.68 -8.02
N ASN A 236 -7.48 1.08 -8.50
CA ASN A 236 -7.65 1.85 -9.73
C ASN A 236 -8.62 2.99 -9.42
N ARG A 237 -8.10 4.17 -9.10
CA ARG A 237 -8.93 5.33 -8.77
C ARG A 237 -9.45 6.02 -10.02
N ARG A 238 -10.71 6.41 -10.02
CA ARG A 238 -11.38 7.05 -11.16
C ARG A 238 -10.64 8.26 -11.73
N GLU A 239 -10.02 9.04 -10.91
CA GLU A 239 -9.30 10.24 -11.33
C GLU A 239 -8.00 9.94 -12.10
N SER A 240 -7.56 8.68 -12.08
CA SER A 240 -6.35 8.19 -12.73
C SER A 240 -6.65 7.17 -13.85
N GLU A 241 -7.91 7.06 -14.30
CA GLU A 241 -8.38 6.07 -15.27
C GLU A 241 -7.63 6.10 -16.62
N GLN A 242 -7.04 7.24 -16.98
CA GLN A 242 -6.24 7.39 -18.20
C GLN A 242 -4.98 6.50 -18.21
N TYR A 243 -4.55 5.98 -17.08
CA TYR A 243 -3.36 5.12 -16.99
C TYR A 243 -3.67 3.64 -17.19
N GLY A 244 -4.95 3.26 -17.24
CA GLY A 244 -5.41 1.89 -17.51
C GLY A 244 -5.28 0.95 -16.33
N SER A 245 -5.22 -0.33 -16.59
CA SER A 245 -5.31 -1.41 -15.59
C SER A 245 -4.08 -1.51 -14.68
N CYS A 246 -4.30 -2.03 -13.47
CA CYS A 246 -3.24 -2.40 -12.53
C CYS A 246 -2.92 -3.90 -12.69
N HIS A 247 -1.71 -4.25 -13.14
CA HIS A 247 -1.39 -5.63 -13.50
C HIS A 247 0.10 -5.99 -13.49
N ASP A 248 0.41 -7.28 -13.64
CA ASP A 248 1.78 -7.82 -13.67
C ASP A 248 2.57 -7.46 -12.41
N ILE A 249 2.02 -7.87 -11.25
CA ILE A 249 2.55 -7.51 -9.93
C ILE A 249 2.95 -8.76 -9.17
N VAL A 250 4.15 -8.73 -8.59
CA VAL A 250 4.66 -9.77 -7.70
C VAL A 250 5.07 -9.15 -6.36
N VAL A 251 4.56 -9.72 -5.27
CA VAL A 251 4.96 -9.39 -3.90
C VAL A 251 5.45 -10.65 -3.22
N THR A 252 6.67 -10.63 -2.68
CA THR A 252 7.25 -11.83 -2.05
C THR A 252 8.19 -11.51 -0.89
N ASN A 253 8.37 -12.46 0.01
CA ASN A 253 9.33 -12.38 1.14
C ASN A 253 9.12 -11.17 2.05
N CYS A 254 7.88 -10.72 2.23
CA CYS A 254 7.58 -9.55 3.06
C CYS A 254 7.03 -9.95 4.44
N VAL A 255 7.35 -9.15 5.44
CA VAL A 255 6.77 -9.22 6.78
C VAL A 255 5.92 -7.97 7.02
N MET A 256 4.65 -8.15 7.36
CA MET A 256 3.67 -7.07 7.42
C MET A 256 2.87 -7.06 8.72
N ALA A 257 2.50 -5.87 9.20
CA ALA A 257 1.56 -5.68 10.30
C ALA A 257 0.69 -4.44 10.03
N SER A 258 -0.64 -4.62 10.06
CA SER A 258 -1.59 -3.55 9.74
C SER A 258 -2.71 -3.45 10.78
N ARG A 259 -3.19 -2.25 11.05
CA ARG A 259 -4.46 -2.08 11.78
C ARG A 259 -5.70 -2.17 10.88
N SER A 260 -5.52 -2.22 9.57
CA SER A 260 -6.58 -2.40 8.57
C SER A 260 -6.38 -3.73 7.82
N CYS A 261 -5.75 -3.75 6.67
CA CYS A 261 -5.54 -4.96 5.90
C CYS A 261 -4.06 -5.06 5.47
N ALA A 262 -3.42 -6.21 5.75
CA ALA A 262 -2.00 -6.35 5.39
C ALA A 262 -1.79 -6.31 3.88
N ILE A 263 -2.59 -7.07 3.13
CA ILE A 263 -2.59 -7.07 1.66
C ILE A 263 -4.02 -6.81 1.21
N LYS A 264 -4.21 -5.74 0.44
CA LYS A 264 -5.54 -5.34 -0.04
C LYS A 264 -5.59 -5.09 -1.54
N ILE A 265 -6.68 -5.46 -2.14
CA ILE A 265 -7.08 -5.07 -3.49
C ILE A 265 -8.38 -4.28 -3.37
N GLY A 266 -8.38 -3.04 -3.83
CA GLY A 266 -9.49 -2.09 -3.69
C GLY A 266 -9.30 -1.12 -2.49
N SER A 267 -10.31 -0.51 -1.92
CA SER A 267 -11.74 -0.60 -2.28
C SER A 267 -12.06 0.09 -3.60
N GLU A 268 -11.26 1.06 -4.05
CA GLU A 268 -11.44 1.79 -5.29
C GLU A 268 -10.89 0.97 -6.45
N ASN A 269 -11.78 0.64 -7.39
CA ASN A 269 -11.40 -0.12 -8.56
C ASN A 269 -12.34 0.20 -9.74
N MET A 270 -11.88 1.10 -10.62
CA MET A 270 -12.63 1.56 -11.79
C MET A 270 -12.24 0.85 -13.07
N ASP A 271 -11.16 0.05 -13.04
CA ASP A 271 -10.61 -0.68 -14.17
C ASP A 271 -10.31 -2.13 -13.76
N SER A 272 -9.50 -2.85 -14.52
CA SER A 272 -9.14 -4.22 -14.20
C SER A 272 -7.89 -4.30 -13.32
N ILE A 273 -7.90 -5.21 -12.34
CA ILE A 273 -6.71 -5.65 -11.60
C ILE A 273 -6.52 -7.13 -11.89
N TYR A 274 -5.39 -7.49 -12.49
CA TYR A 274 -5.15 -8.87 -12.91
C TYR A 274 -3.67 -9.25 -12.95
N ASN A 275 -3.40 -10.55 -13.04
CA ASN A 275 -2.05 -11.13 -13.11
C ASN A 275 -1.19 -10.70 -11.91
N VAL A 276 -1.67 -11.05 -10.71
CA VAL A 276 -1.06 -10.65 -9.43
C VAL A 276 -0.70 -11.87 -8.60
N LEU A 277 0.52 -11.88 -8.08
CA LEU A 277 1.01 -12.94 -7.20
C LEU A 277 1.50 -12.34 -5.87
N PHE A 278 0.94 -12.82 -4.77
CA PHE A 278 1.46 -12.63 -3.42
C PHE A 278 1.96 -13.97 -2.89
N ASP A 279 3.25 -14.07 -2.57
CA ASP A 279 3.86 -15.34 -2.21
C ASP A 279 4.85 -15.20 -1.05
N ASN A 280 4.95 -16.24 -0.22
CA ASN A 280 5.98 -16.37 0.81
C ASN A 280 6.07 -15.17 1.77
N CYS A 281 4.94 -14.78 2.35
CA CYS A 281 4.83 -13.63 3.25
C CYS A 281 4.41 -14.04 4.66
N ILE A 282 4.79 -13.21 5.64
CA ILE A 282 4.32 -13.32 7.02
C ILE A 282 3.52 -12.06 7.38
N ILE A 283 2.32 -12.24 7.87
CA ILE A 283 1.46 -11.17 8.38
C ILE A 283 1.35 -11.33 9.89
N THR A 284 1.76 -10.30 10.61
CA THR A 284 1.75 -10.32 12.07
C THR A 284 0.79 -9.29 12.62
N ARG A 285 -0.12 -9.68 13.51
CA ARG A 285 -1.02 -8.76 14.23
C ARG A 285 -1.78 -7.80 13.29
N SER A 286 -2.31 -8.32 12.21
CA SER A 286 -3.14 -7.53 11.30
C SER A 286 -4.62 -7.61 11.68
N ASN A 287 -5.43 -6.62 11.29
CA ASN A 287 -6.89 -6.79 11.37
C ASN A 287 -7.31 -7.77 10.28
N ARG A 288 -7.35 -7.38 9.01
CA ARG A 288 -7.49 -8.34 7.92
C ARG A 288 -6.12 -8.82 7.43
N GLY A 289 -6.07 -10.08 6.99
CA GLY A 289 -4.89 -10.64 6.37
C GLY A 289 -4.83 -10.32 4.88
N LEU A 290 -5.60 -11.06 4.08
CA LEU A 290 -5.67 -11.01 2.63
C LEU A 290 -7.06 -10.52 2.21
N GLY A 291 -7.15 -9.30 1.67
CA GLY A 291 -8.42 -8.65 1.38
C GLY A 291 -8.60 -8.28 -0.09
N ILE A 292 -9.67 -8.77 -0.72
CA ILE A 292 -10.21 -8.24 -1.97
C ILE A 292 -11.53 -7.54 -1.62
N GLN A 293 -11.55 -6.23 -1.79
CA GLN A 293 -12.68 -5.38 -1.44
C GLN A 293 -13.10 -4.56 -2.67
N ASN A 294 -13.69 -5.23 -3.68
CA ASN A 294 -14.13 -4.55 -4.89
C ASN A 294 -15.42 -3.77 -4.62
N ARG A 295 -15.39 -2.46 -4.83
CA ARG A 295 -16.52 -1.58 -4.50
C ARG A 295 -17.00 -0.73 -5.66
N ASP A 296 -16.34 -0.82 -6.80
CA ASP A 296 -16.64 -0.08 -8.01
C ASP A 296 -16.73 -1.02 -9.21
N GLU A 297 -16.95 -0.50 -10.39
CA GLU A 297 -17.26 -1.26 -11.61
C GLU A 297 -16.12 -2.08 -12.19
N GLY A 298 -14.88 -1.87 -11.74
CA GLY A 298 -13.72 -2.59 -12.22
C GLY A 298 -13.70 -4.06 -11.79
N THR A 299 -12.92 -4.87 -12.50
CA THR A 299 -12.80 -6.30 -12.27
C THR A 299 -11.52 -6.65 -11.50
N VAL A 300 -11.56 -7.75 -10.75
CA VAL A 300 -10.36 -8.33 -10.12
C VAL A 300 -10.26 -9.79 -10.54
N THR A 301 -9.21 -10.15 -11.28
CA THR A 301 -9.07 -11.50 -11.80
C THR A 301 -7.63 -11.99 -11.76
N ASP A 302 -7.44 -13.32 -11.81
CA ASP A 302 -6.11 -13.94 -11.90
C ASP A 302 -5.16 -13.47 -10.79
N VAL A 303 -5.64 -13.56 -9.54
CA VAL A 303 -4.86 -13.24 -8.35
C VAL A 303 -4.58 -14.53 -7.57
N THR A 304 -3.33 -14.73 -7.22
CA THR A 304 -2.90 -15.86 -6.40
C THR A 304 -2.24 -15.38 -5.12
N PHE A 305 -2.66 -15.96 -3.99
CA PHE A 305 -2.01 -15.83 -2.69
C PHE A 305 -1.48 -17.21 -2.31
N SER A 306 -0.18 -17.33 -2.02
CA SER A 306 0.42 -18.60 -1.69
C SER A 306 1.47 -18.51 -0.59
N ASN A 307 1.60 -19.61 0.18
CA ASN A 307 2.64 -19.75 1.20
C ASN A 307 2.66 -18.62 2.23
N ILE A 308 1.50 -18.26 2.77
CA ILE A 308 1.36 -17.13 3.69
C ILE A 308 0.96 -17.60 5.08
N GLN A 309 1.69 -17.13 6.10
CA GLN A 309 1.35 -17.31 7.50
C GLN A 309 0.84 -15.99 8.08
N MET A 310 -0.23 -16.04 8.89
CA MET A 310 -0.82 -14.82 9.42
C MET A 310 -1.39 -14.95 10.82
N ASP A 311 -1.38 -13.82 11.54
CA ASP A 311 -2.08 -13.58 12.79
C ASP A 311 -3.04 -12.40 12.61
N CYS A 312 -4.35 -12.68 12.62
CA CYS A 312 -5.40 -11.69 12.44
C CYS A 312 -6.15 -11.47 13.75
N ARG A 313 -6.25 -10.22 14.18
CA ARG A 313 -6.88 -9.82 15.45
C ARG A 313 -7.64 -8.53 15.34
N LEU A 314 -8.62 -8.36 16.19
CA LEU A 314 -9.35 -7.12 16.31
C LEU A 314 -8.46 -6.01 16.88
N TRP A 315 -8.57 -4.81 16.33
CA TRP A 315 -7.92 -3.62 16.85
C TRP A 315 -8.92 -2.60 17.40
N SER A 316 -10.19 -2.74 17.02
CA SER A 316 -11.26 -1.82 17.39
C SER A 316 -12.63 -2.48 17.11
N ASP A 317 -13.66 -2.05 17.80
CA ASP A 317 -15.04 -2.44 17.50
C ASP A 317 -15.64 -1.58 16.35
N VAL A 318 -15.09 -0.40 16.11
CA VAL A 318 -15.68 0.59 15.18
C VAL A 318 -15.03 0.59 13.81
N TRP A 319 -13.74 0.31 13.72
CA TRP A 319 -13.01 0.34 12.45
C TRP A 319 -13.42 -0.79 11.50
N TRP A 320 -13.08 -0.59 10.24
CA TRP A 320 -13.39 -1.56 9.17
C TRP A 320 -12.55 -2.82 9.31
N GLY A 321 -13.18 -3.96 9.06
CA GLY A 321 -12.57 -5.27 9.25
C GLY A 321 -12.85 -5.84 10.65
N LYS A 322 -12.96 -7.15 10.70
CA LYS A 322 -13.28 -7.90 11.91
C LYS A 322 -12.38 -9.11 12.11
N ALA A 323 -11.08 -8.95 11.80
CA ALA A 323 -10.04 -9.98 11.88
C ALA A 323 -10.23 -11.13 10.88
N GLU A 324 -10.82 -10.87 9.72
CA GLU A 324 -10.95 -11.89 8.67
C GLU A 324 -9.59 -12.22 8.06
N PRO A 325 -9.10 -13.47 8.10
CA PRO A 325 -7.81 -13.84 7.52
C PRO A 325 -7.83 -13.81 5.98
N ILE A 326 -8.93 -14.25 5.38
CA ILE A 326 -9.21 -14.15 3.95
C ILE A 326 -10.55 -13.44 3.78
N TYR A 327 -10.55 -12.41 2.97
CA TYR A 327 -11.73 -11.59 2.71
C TYR A 327 -11.84 -11.29 1.21
N VAL A 328 -12.88 -11.84 0.56
CA VAL A 328 -13.10 -11.67 -0.89
C VAL A 328 -14.50 -11.16 -1.12
N THR A 329 -14.61 -9.90 -1.56
CA THR A 329 -15.94 -9.29 -1.70
C THR A 329 -16.07 -8.41 -2.92
N SER A 330 -17.30 -8.39 -3.48
CA SER A 330 -17.72 -7.40 -4.46
C SER A 330 -19.13 -6.91 -4.14
N TYR A 331 -19.21 -5.70 -3.59
CA TYR A 331 -20.45 -5.01 -3.25
C TYR A 331 -20.38 -3.56 -3.74
N PRO A 332 -21.47 -2.99 -4.28
CA PRO A 332 -21.46 -1.58 -4.67
C PRO A 332 -21.33 -0.68 -3.45
N ARG A 333 -20.66 0.45 -3.60
CA ARG A 333 -20.59 1.47 -2.55
C ARG A 333 -21.96 1.94 -2.12
N ALA A 334 -22.08 2.31 -0.84
CA ALA A 334 -23.26 3.01 -0.35
C ALA A 334 -23.34 4.42 -0.96
N ASN A 335 -24.53 4.89 -1.23
CA ASN A 335 -24.75 6.29 -1.54
C ASN A 335 -24.61 7.16 -0.28
N GLY A 336 -24.41 8.49 -0.47
CA GLY A 336 -24.15 9.45 0.59
C GLY A 336 -25.23 9.60 1.68
N ASN A 337 -26.35 8.87 1.56
CA ASN A 337 -27.43 8.83 2.55
C ASN A 337 -27.32 7.66 3.54
N HIS A 338 -26.35 6.76 3.38
CA HIS A 338 -26.16 5.65 4.28
C HIS A 338 -25.50 6.11 5.60
N LYS A 339 -25.91 5.56 6.73
CA LYS A 339 -25.37 5.92 8.08
C LYS A 339 -23.84 5.72 8.19
N ASP A 340 -23.29 4.82 7.40
CA ASP A 340 -21.84 4.53 7.33
C ASP A 340 -21.11 5.35 6.24
N ALA A 341 -21.79 6.26 5.56
CA ALA A 341 -21.23 7.08 4.52
C ALA A 341 -20.39 8.24 5.04
N ASN A 342 -19.33 7.94 5.81
CA ASN A 342 -18.17 8.83 5.90
C ASN A 342 -17.44 8.92 4.55
N TRP A 343 -17.85 8.09 3.60
CA TRP A 343 -17.33 8.04 2.25
C TRP A 343 -18.16 8.92 1.32
N ARG A 344 -17.55 9.99 0.83
CA ARG A 344 -18.15 10.80 -0.23
C ARG A 344 -17.64 10.28 -1.57
N PHE A 345 -18.55 9.82 -2.42
CA PHE A 345 -18.17 9.52 -3.79
C PHE A 345 -17.56 10.74 -4.45
N PRO A 346 -16.43 10.63 -5.14
CA PRO A 346 -15.98 11.64 -6.05
C PRO A 346 -17.09 11.96 -7.06
N LYS A 347 -17.22 13.24 -7.47
CA LYS A 347 -18.19 13.64 -8.48
C LYS A 347 -18.03 12.77 -9.73
N GLY A 348 -19.12 12.15 -10.19
CA GLY A 348 -19.14 11.34 -11.41
C GLY A 348 -18.97 9.83 -11.20
N GLN A 349 -18.80 9.33 -9.99
CA GLN A 349 -18.88 7.88 -9.74
C GLN A 349 -20.29 7.36 -10.02
N ILE A 350 -20.36 6.20 -10.69
CA ILE A 350 -21.63 5.54 -10.96
C ILE A 350 -22.04 4.80 -9.70
N GLU A 351 -23.06 5.33 -9.05
CA GLU A 351 -23.63 4.75 -7.85
C GLU A 351 -24.23 3.37 -8.12
N GLY A 352 -23.97 2.42 -7.22
CA GLY A 352 -24.64 1.14 -7.20
C GLY A 352 -24.15 0.09 -8.19
N ARG A 353 -22.93 0.17 -8.68
CA ARG A 353 -22.30 -0.86 -9.51
C ARG A 353 -21.03 -1.39 -8.86
N CYS A 354 -20.83 -2.69 -8.95
CA CYS A 354 -19.55 -3.34 -8.68
C CYS A 354 -19.24 -4.33 -9.80
N GLY A 355 -17.95 -4.47 -10.10
CA GLY A 355 -17.47 -5.42 -11.09
C GLY A 355 -17.32 -6.82 -10.53
N GLU A 356 -16.81 -7.71 -11.36
CA GLU A 356 -16.59 -9.12 -11.03
C GLU A 356 -15.25 -9.33 -10.31
N VAL A 357 -15.25 -10.25 -9.33
CA VAL A 357 -14.05 -10.81 -8.70
C VAL A 357 -14.03 -12.31 -9.02
N SER A 358 -13.06 -12.75 -9.82
CA SER A 358 -13.01 -14.15 -10.28
C SER A 358 -11.60 -14.68 -10.46
N ARG A 359 -11.48 -16.01 -10.53
CA ARG A 359 -10.19 -16.72 -10.68
C ARG A 359 -9.17 -16.33 -9.59
N ILE A 360 -9.64 -16.29 -8.33
CA ILE A 360 -8.83 -16.00 -7.15
C ILE A 360 -8.42 -17.30 -6.49
N ARG A 361 -7.15 -17.42 -6.13
CA ARG A 361 -6.59 -18.64 -5.59
C ARG A 361 -5.83 -18.38 -4.29
N PHE A 362 -6.09 -19.22 -3.29
CA PHE A 362 -5.40 -19.25 -2.01
C PHE A 362 -4.79 -20.63 -1.82
N TYR A 363 -3.47 -20.72 -1.75
CA TYR A 363 -2.73 -21.97 -1.57
C TYR A 363 -1.81 -21.93 -0.36
N ASN A 364 -1.82 -22.99 0.47
CA ASN A 364 -0.91 -23.12 1.61
C ASN A 364 -1.00 -21.92 2.57
N ILE A 365 -2.20 -21.61 3.04
CA ILE A 365 -2.44 -20.51 3.97
C ILE A 365 -2.58 -21.04 5.38
N THR A 366 -1.82 -20.47 6.33
CA THR A 366 -1.97 -20.77 7.75
C THR A 366 -2.30 -19.49 8.50
N ALA A 367 -3.40 -19.49 9.27
CA ALA A 367 -3.83 -18.31 10.01
C ALA A 367 -4.22 -18.65 11.45
N THR A 368 -3.79 -17.81 12.39
CA THR A 368 -4.44 -17.66 13.70
C THR A 368 -5.33 -16.43 13.63
N SER A 369 -6.62 -16.53 13.98
CA SER A 369 -7.53 -15.41 13.82
C SER A 369 -8.65 -15.36 14.83
N GLU A 370 -9.18 -14.15 15.06
CA GLU A 370 -10.39 -13.92 15.89
C GLU A 370 -11.69 -14.01 15.07
N ASN A 371 -11.60 -14.24 13.76
CA ASN A 371 -12.74 -14.43 12.85
C ASN A 371 -12.39 -15.44 11.76
N GLY A 372 -13.40 -15.91 11.03
CA GLY A 372 -13.23 -16.76 9.88
C GLY A 372 -13.03 -16.00 8.57
N CYS A 373 -12.80 -16.76 7.50
CA CYS A 373 -12.76 -16.25 6.15
C CYS A 373 -14.16 -15.81 5.69
N PHE A 374 -14.22 -14.75 4.89
CA PHE A 374 -15.48 -14.26 4.32
C PHE A 374 -15.38 -14.10 2.80
N ILE A 375 -16.30 -14.74 2.07
CA ILE A 375 -16.40 -14.67 0.61
C ILE A 375 -17.84 -14.28 0.27
N GLY A 376 -18.04 -13.13 -0.40
CA GLY A 376 -19.39 -12.68 -0.68
C GLY A 376 -19.53 -11.63 -1.77
N GLY A 377 -20.64 -11.68 -2.51
CA GLY A 377 -20.99 -10.74 -3.56
C GLY A 377 -22.37 -10.09 -3.37
N ASP A 378 -22.60 -9.00 -4.06
CA ASP A 378 -23.95 -8.40 -4.18
C ASP A 378 -24.93 -9.38 -4.85
N THR A 379 -24.42 -10.12 -5.83
CA THR A 379 -25.10 -11.22 -6.52
C THR A 379 -24.13 -12.35 -6.81
N LYS A 380 -24.64 -13.56 -7.12
CA LYS A 380 -23.82 -14.76 -7.31
C LYS A 380 -22.78 -14.67 -8.45
N ASP A 381 -23.01 -13.80 -9.41
CA ASP A 381 -22.10 -13.56 -10.52
C ASP A 381 -20.96 -12.59 -10.19
N LYS A 382 -21.06 -11.85 -9.08
CA LYS A 382 -20.05 -10.86 -8.70
C LYS A 382 -18.80 -11.45 -8.05
N VAL A 383 -18.94 -12.61 -7.41
CA VAL A 383 -17.81 -13.36 -6.85
C VAL A 383 -17.93 -14.80 -7.31
N ASN A 384 -16.99 -15.23 -8.14
CA ASN A 384 -17.02 -16.58 -8.70
C ASN A 384 -15.61 -17.17 -8.95
N ASN A 385 -15.54 -18.48 -9.13
CA ASN A 385 -14.28 -19.20 -9.39
C ASN A 385 -13.20 -18.87 -8.34
N ILE A 386 -13.52 -19.10 -7.08
CA ILE A 386 -12.64 -18.91 -5.94
C ILE A 386 -12.15 -20.27 -5.45
N THR A 387 -10.84 -20.43 -5.29
CA THR A 387 -10.24 -21.67 -4.80
C THR A 387 -9.48 -21.43 -3.50
N LEU A 388 -9.82 -22.17 -2.46
CA LEU A 388 -9.05 -22.33 -1.24
C LEU A 388 -8.49 -23.75 -1.20
N ASN A 389 -7.18 -23.89 -1.18
CA ASN A 389 -6.53 -25.19 -1.14
C ASN A 389 -5.43 -25.24 -0.08
N ASN A 390 -5.49 -26.22 0.82
CA ASN A 390 -4.58 -26.37 1.95
C ASN A 390 -4.57 -25.13 2.86
N VAL A 391 -5.74 -24.83 3.46
CA VAL A 391 -5.94 -23.69 4.37
C VAL A 391 -6.13 -24.20 5.80
N SER A 392 -5.27 -23.76 6.71
CA SER A 392 -5.33 -24.09 8.14
C SER A 392 -5.66 -22.87 8.97
N LEU A 393 -6.77 -22.91 9.71
CA LEU A 393 -7.25 -21.84 10.57
C LEU A 393 -7.20 -22.29 12.03
N THR A 394 -6.51 -21.53 12.88
CA THR A 394 -6.60 -21.64 14.33
C THR A 394 -7.47 -20.49 14.86
N MET A 395 -8.70 -20.82 15.23
CA MET A 395 -9.68 -19.85 15.72
C MET A 395 -9.38 -19.55 17.19
N ARG A 396 -8.95 -18.33 17.47
CA ARG A 396 -8.51 -17.94 18.81
C ARG A 396 -8.92 -16.51 19.15
N LYS A 397 -9.67 -16.36 20.23
CA LYS A 397 -9.96 -15.03 20.79
C LYS A 397 -8.70 -14.47 21.46
N GLN A 398 -8.22 -13.31 21.01
CA GLN A 398 -6.93 -12.73 21.42
C GLN A 398 -7.09 -11.36 22.09
N THR A 399 -8.17 -10.66 21.79
CA THR A 399 -8.39 -9.27 22.23
C THR A 399 -9.68 -9.14 23.03
N GLN A 400 -9.88 -8.00 23.66
CA GLN A 400 -11.08 -7.67 24.44
C GLN A 400 -12.32 -7.34 23.60
N TYR A 401 -12.14 -7.03 22.31
CA TYR A 401 -13.21 -6.63 21.41
C TYR A 401 -14.14 -7.80 21.10
N ALA A 402 -15.45 -7.56 21.05
CA ALA A 402 -16.43 -8.65 20.95
C ALA A 402 -16.26 -9.50 19.70
N GLY A 403 -16.13 -8.88 18.52
CA GLY A 403 -16.08 -9.60 17.24
C GLY A 403 -17.43 -10.27 16.90
N GLY A 404 -17.39 -11.42 16.22
CA GLY A 404 -18.57 -12.20 15.89
C GLY A 404 -19.40 -11.63 14.73
N GLN A 405 -18.79 -10.86 13.86
CA GLN A 405 -19.39 -10.24 12.68
C GLN A 405 -18.43 -10.29 11.52
N TYR A 406 -18.94 -10.31 10.30
CA TYR A 406 -18.17 -10.03 9.10
C TYR A 406 -18.51 -8.63 8.58
N ASP A 407 -17.53 -7.87 8.16
CA ASP A 407 -17.67 -6.45 7.80
C ASP A 407 -17.66 -6.25 6.30
N LYS A 408 -18.80 -5.85 5.73
CA LYS A 408 -18.96 -5.56 4.29
C LYS A 408 -18.74 -4.09 3.92
N ARG A 409 -18.53 -3.23 4.91
CA ARG A 409 -18.38 -1.78 4.67
C ARG A 409 -17.16 -1.43 3.82
N PRO A 410 -17.21 -0.33 3.03
CA PRO A 410 -18.39 0.42 2.66
C PRO A 410 -19.23 -0.37 1.64
N CYS A 411 -20.53 -0.44 1.83
CA CYS A 411 -21.42 -1.13 0.89
C CYS A 411 -22.83 -0.54 0.95
N ARG A 412 -23.63 -0.86 -0.06
CA ARG A 412 -25.06 -0.59 -0.04
C ARG A 412 -25.76 -1.63 0.86
N GLY A 413 -26.73 -1.21 1.67
CA GLY A 413 -27.50 -2.07 2.57
C GLY A 413 -26.80 -2.29 3.91
N GLU A 414 -26.97 -3.47 4.49
CA GLU A 414 -26.41 -3.80 5.79
C GLU A 414 -24.88 -3.99 5.72
N GLY A 415 -24.16 -3.23 6.52
CA GLY A 415 -22.71 -3.24 6.57
C GLY A 415 -22.10 -4.45 7.28
N PHE A 416 -22.90 -5.23 8.01
CA PHE A 416 -22.42 -6.36 8.79
C PHE A 416 -23.24 -7.63 8.52
N VAL A 417 -22.56 -8.77 8.53
CA VAL A 417 -23.17 -10.08 8.68
C VAL A 417 -22.98 -10.50 10.13
N THR A 418 -24.08 -10.69 10.85
CA THR A 418 -24.10 -11.11 12.24
C THR A 418 -24.54 -12.57 12.34
N GLY A 419 -24.00 -13.31 13.27
CA GLY A 419 -24.37 -14.72 13.48
C GLY A 419 -23.20 -15.54 14.03
N PRO A 420 -23.27 -16.88 13.91
CA PRO A 420 -22.15 -17.73 14.25
C PRO A 420 -20.92 -17.41 13.38
N VAL A 421 -19.74 -17.46 13.99
CA VAL A 421 -18.47 -17.36 13.27
C VAL A 421 -18.15 -18.72 12.69
N HIS A 422 -18.02 -18.78 11.38
CA HIS A 422 -17.64 -19.98 10.65
C HIS A 422 -16.17 -19.92 10.26
N GLY A 423 -15.52 -21.06 10.06
CA GLY A 423 -14.15 -21.10 9.55
C GLY A 423 -14.06 -20.42 8.16
N VAL A 424 -14.96 -20.79 7.26
CA VAL A 424 -15.19 -20.12 5.97
C VAL A 424 -16.68 -19.86 5.80
N TYR A 425 -17.07 -18.60 5.62
CA TYR A 425 -18.43 -18.18 5.35
C TYR A 425 -18.54 -17.70 3.91
N VAL A 426 -19.49 -18.28 3.17
CA VAL A 426 -19.74 -17.97 1.76
C VAL A 426 -21.18 -17.50 1.57
N GLU A 427 -21.39 -16.30 1.01
CA GLU A 427 -22.71 -15.79 0.63
C GLU A 427 -22.71 -15.21 -0.79
N GLN A 428 -23.78 -15.43 -1.56
CA GLN A 428 -23.93 -14.85 -2.90
C GLN A 428 -22.65 -14.93 -3.76
N ALA A 429 -22.04 -16.13 -3.78
CA ALA A 429 -20.90 -16.45 -4.62
C ALA A 429 -21.12 -17.77 -5.34
N SER A 430 -20.47 -17.97 -6.48
CA SER A 430 -20.57 -19.20 -7.28
C SER A 430 -19.20 -19.81 -7.54
N ASP A 431 -19.17 -21.12 -7.83
CA ASP A 431 -17.92 -21.90 -8.08
C ASP A 431 -16.82 -21.64 -7.02
N VAL A 432 -17.20 -21.73 -5.75
CA VAL A 432 -16.26 -21.66 -4.62
C VAL A 432 -15.84 -23.06 -4.24
N ARG A 433 -14.56 -23.35 -4.41
CA ARG A 433 -13.94 -24.66 -4.11
C ARG A 433 -13.07 -24.55 -2.88
N VAL A 434 -13.31 -25.44 -1.92
CA VAL A 434 -12.55 -25.48 -0.65
C VAL A 434 -12.04 -26.90 -0.47
N GLU A 435 -10.74 -27.07 -0.59
CA GLU A 435 -10.05 -28.35 -0.48
C GLU A 435 -8.97 -28.29 0.61
N GLY A 436 -8.85 -29.34 1.43
CA GLY A 436 -7.83 -29.38 2.48
C GLY A 436 -8.00 -28.31 3.56
N LEU A 437 -9.24 -27.93 3.87
CA LEU A 437 -9.54 -27.00 4.96
C LEU A 437 -9.39 -27.71 6.30
N HIS A 438 -8.57 -27.16 7.19
CA HIS A 438 -8.47 -27.55 8.58
C HIS A 438 -8.83 -26.35 9.47
N VAL A 439 -9.76 -26.55 10.42
CA VAL A 439 -10.18 -25.53 11.39
C VAL A 439 -10.02 -26.07 12.81
N ASP A 440 -9.06 -25.52 13.51
CA ASP A 440 -8.85 -25.75 14.94
C ASP A 440 -9.53 -24.64 15.75
N TRP A 441 -10.58 -24.99 16.49
CA TRP A 441 -11.34 -24.08 17.33
C TRP A 441 -10.72 -23.86 18.73
N GLY A 442 -9.56 -24.47 18.99
CA GLY A 442 -8.89 -24.38 20.27
C GLY A 442 -9.56 -25.21 21.36
N ARG A 443 -8.97 -25.19 22.53
CA ARG A 443 -9.50 -25.90 23.72
C ARG A 443 -10.56 -25.07 24.45
N ASP A 444 -10.42 -23.76 24.44
CA ASP A 444 -11.39 -22.84 25.04
C ASP A 444 -12.56 -22.64 24.08
N ALA A 445 -13.77 -22.51 24.61
CA ALA A 445 -14.95 -22.30 23.79
C ALA A 445 -14.82 -20.98 23.00
N PHE A 446 -14.62 -21.07 21.67
CA PHE A 446 -14.62 -19.90 20.83
C PHE A 446 -16.02 -19.26 20.81
N PRO A 447 -16.14 -17.96 21.12
CA PRO A 447 -17.43 -17.31 21.23
C PRO A 447 -18.21 -17.43 19.90
N ASN A 448 -19.48 -17.81 20.01
CA ASN A 448 -20.40 -17.87 18.86
C ASN A 448 -19.92 -18.78 17.71
N LYS A 449 -19.30 -19.90 18.04
CA LYS A 449 -18.77 -20.86 17.09
C LYS A 449 -19.85 -21.41 16.14
N GLY A 450 -19.55 -21.40 14.85
CA GLY A 450 -20.34 -22.04 13.78
C GLY A 450 -19.67 -23.28 13.19
N ASP A 451 -19.83 -23.48 11.91
CA ASP A 451 -19.29 -24.60 11.14
C ASP A 451 -17.88 -24.31 10.62
N ASN A 452 -17.14 -25.35 10.22
CA ASN A 452 -15.86 -25.15 9.55
C ASN A 452 -16.02 -24.50 8.18
N LEU A 453 -17.08 -24.86 7.46
CA LEU A 453 -17.44 -24.32 6.15
C LEU A 453 -18.95 -24.12 6.09
N PHE A 454 -19.39 -22.93 5.75
CA PHE A 454 -20.81 -22.58 5.68
C PHE A 454 -21.12 -21.81 4.39
N PHE A 455 -22.12 -22.32 3.65
CA PHE A 455 -22.67 -21.65 2.47
C PHE A 455 -24.05 -21.09 2.85
N TYR A 456 -24.15 -19.78 2.93
CA TYR A 456 -25.42 -19.11 3.14
C TYR A 456 -26.28 -19.20 1.88
N GLN A 457 -27.45 -19.79 2.01
CA GLN A 457 -28.46 -19.77 0.98
C GLN A 457 -29.62 -18.91 1.48
N PRO A 458 -29.85 -17.72 0.91
CA PRO A 458 -31.06 -16.99 1.22
C PRO A 458 -32.25 -17.88 0.84
N ASN A 459 -33.19 -18.01 1.74
CA ASN A 459 -34.43 -18.75 1.48
C ASN A 459 -34.99 -18.31 0.11
N GLN A 460 -35.16 -19.25 -0.79
CA GLN A 460 -35.77 -19.07 -2.09
C GLN A 460 -37.21 -18.54 -1.96
#